data_b97ff22fc9ffac9b7e0278e31e776fe7
#
_entry.id   b97ff22fc9ffac9b7e0278e31e776fe7
#
_cell.length_a   1.000
_cell.length_b   1.000
_cell.length_c   1.000
_cell.angle_alpha   90.00
_cell.angle_beta   90.00
_cell.angle_gamma   90.00
#
_symmetry.space_group_name_H-M   'P 1'
#
loop_
_entity.id
_entity.type
_entity.pdbx_description
1 polymer ?
#
loop_
_entity_poly.entity_id
_entity_poly.type
_entity_poly.pdbx_seq_one_letter_code
_entity_poly.pdbx_strand_id
1 'polypeptide(L)'
;MPDLALSPQERRLAVFCRVFAVVYALGALGFAALPQLTFRLVTLDAAPEDLTAQAVFWNALAVAMMTAIATSCAVVAARPRERRHALLPVVVAKLTSSVLAALHLIHLQGPGSRALVAILLTDLPLFFLTAIVYRSAALGVHSAPARETAPPPDDAPRVQLGLKGGAGSS
;
A
#
# COMPACT_ATOMS: atom_id res chain seq x y z
N MET A 1 -19.91 -15.18 -8.07
CA MET A 1 -19.79 -13.71 -8.15
C MET A 1 -19.07 -13.39 -9.44
N PRO A 2 -19.60 -12.58 -10.35
CA PRO A 2 -18.90 -12.26 -11.59
C PRO A 2 -17.59 -11.57 -11.26
N ASP A 3 -16.48 -12.12 -11.78
CA ASP A 3 -15.16 -11.49 -11.75
C ASP A 3 -15.25 -10.15 -12.52
N LEU A 4 -15.56 -9.09 -11.78
CA LEU A 4 -15.51 -7.74 -12.31
C LEU A 4 -14.05 -7.45 -12.64
N ALA A 5 -13.74 -7.44 -13.93
CA ALA A 5 -12.41 -7.12 -14.41
C ALA A 5 -11.90 -5.84 -13.74
N LEU A 6 -10.68 -5.88 -13.22
CA LEU A 6 -10.03 -4.73 -12.60
C LEU A 6 -9.87 -3.61 -13.63
N SER A 7 -10.15 -2.38 -13.24
CA SER A 7 -9.84 -1.22 -14.07
C SER A 7 -8.32 -1.12 -14.32
N PRO A 8 -7.88 -0.42 -15.38
CA PRO A 8 -6.45 -0.22 -15.65
C PRO A 8 -5.72 0.40 -14.45
N GLN A 9 -6.36 1.31 -13.72
CA GLN A 9 -5.81 1.96 -12.54
C GLN A 9 -5.67 0.99 -11.35
N GLU A 10 -6.68 0.15 -11.12
CA GLU A 10 -6.63 -0.89 -10.08
C GLU A 10 -5.56 -1.94 -10.39
N ARG A 11 -5.40 -2.30 -11.66
CA ARG A 11 -4.33 -3.20 -12.11
C ARG A 11 -2.95 -2.60 -11.88
N ARG A 12 -2.75 -1.32 -12.20
CA ARG A 12 -1.49 -0.60 -11.90
C ARG A 12 -1.20 -0.58 -10.41
N LEU A 13 -2.21 -0.28 -9.58
CA LEU A 13 -2.08 -0.33 -8.13
C LEU A 13 -1.67 -1.72 -7.64
N ALA A 14 -2.31 -2.78 -8.14
CA ALA A 14 -1.99 -4.15 -7.75
C ALA A 14 -0.56 -4.53 -8.13
N VAL A 15 -0.10 -4.19 -9.34
CA VAL A 15 1.27 -4.45 -9.80
C VAL A 15 2.27 -3.67 -8.95
N PHE A 16 2.05 -2.39 -8.74
CA PHE A 16 2.87 -1.56 -7.86
C PHE A 16 3.01 -2.20 -6.47
N CYS A 17 1.88 -2.56 -5.84
CA CYS A 17 1.89 -3.16 -4.52
C CYS A 17 2.57 -4.53 -4.48
N ARG A 18 2.48 -5.36 -5.54
CA ARG A 18 3.23 -6.64 -5.61
C ARG A 18 4.73 -6.41 -5.63
N VAL A 19 5.19 -5.49 -6.48
CA VAL A 19 6.63 -5.15 -6.56
C VAL A 19 7.12 -4.65 -5.21
N PHE A 20 6.38 -3.74 -4.58
CA PHE A 20 6.76 -3.18 -3.29
C PHE A 20 6.72 -4.20 -2.16
N ALA A 21 5.72 -5.10 -2.14
CA ALA A 21 5.68 -6.19 -1.17
C ALA A 21 6.96 -7.04 -1.23
N VAL A 22 7.41 -7.39 -2.43
CA VAL A 22 8.65 -8.16 -2.63
C VAL A 22 9.87 -7.36 -2.21
N VAL A 23 10.00 -6.11 -2.64
CA VAL A 23 11.16 -5.25 -2.31
C VAL A 23 11.30 -5.07 -0.80
N TYR A 24 10.18 -4.76 -0.11
CA TYR A 24 10.22 -4.57 1.34
C TYR A 24 10.40 -5.89 2.10
N ALA A 25 9.89 -7.02 1.60
CA ALA A 25 10.14 -8.33 2.20
C ALA A 25 11.64 -8.70 2.07
N LEU A 26 12.25 -8.48 0.92
CA LEU A 26 13.68 -8.70 0.72
C LEU A 26 14.51 -7.76 1.60
N GLY A 27 14.11 -6.50 1.73
CA GLY A 27 14.73 -5.56 2.66
C GLY A 27 14.66 -6.04 4.10
N ALA A 28 13.49 -6.47 4.57
CA ALA A 28 13.31 -7.01 5.91
C ALA A 28 14.21 -8.24 6.16
N LEU A 29 14.28 -9.15 5.19
CA LEU A 29 15.18 -10.32 5.26
C LEU A 29 16.66 -9.90 5.29
N GLY A 30 17.04 -8.90 4.48
CA GLY A 30 18.41 -8.36 4.48
C GLY A 30 18.79 -7.80 5.83
N PHE A 31 17.96 -6.97 6.44
CA PHE A 31 18.18 -6.42 7.77
C PHE A 31 18.19 -7.51 8.86
N ALA A 32 17.35 -8.53 8.74
CA ALA A 32 17.29 -9.61 9.72
C ALA A 32 18.48 -10.57 9.62
N ALA A 33 18.87 -10.97 8.39
CA ALA A 33 19.88 -11.99 8.17
C ALA A 33 21.33 -11.43 8.07
N LEU A 34 21.46 -10.21 7.52
CA LEU A 34 22.74 -9.58 7.19
C LEU A 34 22.80 -8.12 7.67
N PRO A 35 22.59 -7.85 8.97
CA PRO A 35 22.43 -6.48 9.46
C PRO A 35 23.64 -5.59 9.16
N GLN A 36 24.88 -6.07 9.35
CA GLN A 36 26.08 -5.30 9.08
C GLN A 36 26.21 -4.91 7.59
N LEU A 37 25.93 -5.84 6.68
CA LEU A 37 25.96 -5.58 5.24
C LEU A 37 24.89 -4.56 4.86
N THR A 38 23.70 -4.71 5.40
CA THR A 38 22.58 -3.83 5.11
C THR A 38 22.81 -2.41 5.63
N PHE A 39 23.40 -2.28 6.84
CA PHE A 39 23.83 -0.99 7.35
C PHE A 39 24.88 -0.33 6.44
N ARG A 40 25.89 -1.05 5.98
CA ARG A 40 26.88 -0.53 5.02
C ARG A 40 26.23 0.03 3.75
N LEU A 41 25.30 -0.73 3.18
CA LEU A 41 24.61 -0.34 1.94
C LEU A 41 23.71 0.89 2.11
N VAL A 42 23.04 1.00 3.27
CA VAL A 42 22.09 2.10 3.53
C VAL A 42 22.80 3.37 3.98
N THR A 43 23.83 3.26 4.83
CA THR A 43 24.53 4.44 5.37
C THR A 43 25.69 4.90 4.51
N LEU A 44 26.16 4.06 3.58
CA LEU A 44 27.35 4.29 2.77
C LEU A 44 28.63 4.51 3.63
N ASP A 45 28.58 4.10 4.89
CA ASP A 45 29.68 4.19 5.84
C ASP A 45 30.26 2.81 6.14
N ALA A 46 31.47 2.76 6.67
CA ALA A 46 32.04 1.52 7.20
C ALA A 46 31.12 1.00 8.32
N ALA A 47 30.66 -0.24 8.20
CA ALA A 47 29.88 -0.83 9.28
C ALA A 47 30.78 -0.96 10.52
N PRO A 48 30.28 -0.67 11.72
CA PRO A 48 30.98 -0.97 12.94
C PRO A 48 31.28 -2.48 13.00
N GLU A 49 32.46 -2.86 13.51
CA GLU A 49 32.82 -4.26 13.68
C GLU A 49 31.82 -4.99 14.56
N ASP A 50 31.33 -4.30 15.61
CA ASP A 50 30.29 -4.78 16.49
C ASP A 50 29.05 -3.88 16.44
N LEU A 51 27.87 -4.49 16.37
CA LEU A 51 26.61 -3.77 16.46
C LEU A 51 26.36 -3.36 17.92
N THR A 52 26.30 -2.06 18.17
CA THR A 52 25.88 -1.54 19.46
C THR A 52 24.43 -1.94 19.80
N ALA A 53 24.07 -1.99 21.08
CA ALA A 53 22.70 -2.26 21.51
C ALA A 53 21.69 -1.32 20.84
N GLN A 54 22.06 -0.06 20.63
CA GLN A 54 21.24 0.92 19.91
C GLN A 54 21.08 0.55 18.43
N ALA A 55 22.13 0.10 17.76
CA ALA A 55 22.05 -0.35 16.37
C ALA A 55 21.17 -1.59 16.23
N VAL A 56 21.24 -2.54 17.15
CA VAL A 56 20.38 -3.73 17.21
C VAL A 56 18.91 -3.32 17.38
N PHE A 57 18.62 -2.36 18.27
CA PHE A 57 17.27 -1.84 18.47
C PHE A 57 16.71 -1.23 17.16
N TRP A 58 17.47 -0.36 16.51
CA TRP A 58 17.05 0.26 15.26
C TRP A 58 16.90 -0.75 14.12
N ASN A 59 17.77 -1.77 14.10
CA ASN A 59 17.63 -2.87 13.14
C ASN A 59 16.33 -3.63 13.32
N ALA A 60 15.97 -4.00 14.55
CA ALA A 60 14.71 -4.68 14.85
C ALA A 60 13.51 -3.84 14.42
N LEU A 61 13.54 -2.52 14.68
CA LEU A 61 12.50 -1.59 14.25
C LEU A 61 12.41 -1.50 12.71
N ALA A 62 13.55 -1.46 12.02
CA ALA A 62 13.58 -1.44 10.55
C ALA A 62 12.95 -2.72 9.96
N VAL A 63 13.29 -3.91 10.50
CA VAL A 63 12.69 -5.19 10.11
C VAL A 63 11.18 -5.16 10.32
N ALA A 64 10.71 -4.71 11.49
CA ALA A 64 9.29 -4.64 11.80
C ALA A 64 8.54 -3.69 10.84
N MET A 65 9.08 -2.50 10.59
CA MET A 65 8.48 -1.53 9.66
C MET A 65 8.44 -2.05 8.23
N MET A 66 9.53 -2.64 7.73
CA MET A 66 9.56 -3.21 6.37
C MET A 66 8.58 -4.35 6.21
N THR A 67 8.46 -5.21 7.22
CA THR A 67 7.47 -6.31 7.24
C THR A 67 6.04 -5.76 7.23
N ALA A 68 5.75 -4.73 8.01
CA ALA A 68 4.43 -4.08 8.02
C ALA A 68 4.08 -3.47 6.66
N ILE A 69 5.04 -2.78 6.00
CA ILE A 69 4.86 -2.22 4.66
C ILE A 69 4.64 -3.33 3.64
N ALA A 70 5.46 -4.39 3.65
CA ALA A 70 5.33 -5.54 2.76
C ALA A 70 3.94 -6.19 2.89
N THR A 71 3.48 -6.40 4.12
CA THR A 71 2.16 -6.96 4.42
C THR A 71 1.04 -6.06 3.93
N SER A 72 1.11 -4.75 4.20
CA SER A 72 0.12 -3.78 3.71
C SER A 72 0.03 -3.79 2.19
N CYS A 73 1.17 -3.80 1.50
CA CYS A 73 1.22 -3.88 0.04
C CYS A 73 0.65 -5.21 -0.48
N ALA A 74 0.96 -6.36 0.15
CA ALA A 74 0.42 -7.66 -0.22
C ALA A 74 -1.11 -7.73 -0.07
N VAL A 75 -1.64 -7.16 1.01
CA VAL A 75 -3.09 -7.07 1.27
C VAL A 75 -3.80 -6.24 0.20
N VAL A 76 -3.21 -5.10 -0.20
CA VAL A 76 -3.77 -4.27 -1.29
C VAL A 76 -3.65 -4.97 -2.63
N ALA A 77 -2.51 -5.61 -2.92
CA ALA A 77 -2.30 -6.34 -4.17
C ALA A 77 -3.30 -7.48 -4.39
N ALA A 78 -3.76 -8.12 -3.30
CA ALA A 78 -4.75 -9.19 -3.36
C ALA A 78 -6.17 -8.67 -3.70
N ARG A 79 -6.55 -7.50 -3.16
CA ARG A 79 -7.87 -6.90 -3.35
C ARG A 79 -7.78 -5.37 -3.46
N PRO A 80 -7.29 -4.84 -4.59
CA PRO A 80 -6.95 -3.43 -4.73
C PRO A 80 -8.17 -2.50 -4.58
N ARG A 81 -9.33 -2.93 -5.00
CA ARG A 81 -10.58 -2.16 -4.89
C ARG A 81 -11.05 -2.00 -3.45
N GLU A 82 -11.07 -3.12 -2.70
CA GLU A 82 -11.62 -3.16 -1.35
C GLU A 82 -10.64 -2.65 -0.30
N ARG A 83 -9.35 -2.98 -0.47
CA ARG A 83 -8.31 -2.81 0.56
C ARG A 83 -7.30 -1.71 0.29
N ARG A 84 -7.57 -0.82 -0.69
CA ARG A 84 -6.68 0.30 -1.02
C ARG A 84 -6.26 1.15 0.19
N HIS A 85 -7.17 1.30 1.15
CA HIS A 85 -6.91 2.11 2.35
C HIS A 85 -5.80 1.54 3.25
N ALA A 86 -5.44 0.26 3.11
CA ALA A 86 -4.29 -0.33 3.80
C ALA A 86 -2.94 0.29 3.36
N LEU A 87 -2.89 1.09 2.29
CA LEU A 87 -1.72 1.89 1.91
C LEU A 87 -1.58 3.20 2.67
N LEU A 88 -2.64 3.71 3.31
CA LEU A 88 -2.57 4.99 4.02
C LEU A 88 -1.48 5.04 5.09
N PRO A 89 -1.29 4.01 5.94
CA PRO A 89 -0.19 3.99 6.89
C PRO A 89 1.19 4.08 6.22
N VAL A 90 1.35 3.47 5.03
CA VAL A 90 2.60 3.52 4.27
C VAL A 90 2.85 4.93 3.75
N VAL A 91 1.83 5.60 3.19
CA VAL A 91 1.92 6.99 2.72
C VAL A 91 2.30 7.93 3.86
N VAL A 92 1.62 7.80 5.01
CA VAL A 92 1.89 8.62 6.20
C VAL A 92 3.31 8.36 6.72
N ALA A 93 3.74 7.10 6.82
CA ALA A 93 5.08 6.76 7.30
C ALA A 93 6.17 7.36 6.41
N LYS A 94 6.02 7.28 5.07
CA LYS A 94 6.98 7.83 4.11
C LYS A 94 7.03 9.37 4.15
N LEU A 95 5.89 10.02 4.32
CA LEU A 95 5.85 11.47 4.52
C LEU A 95 6.55 11.88 5.82
N THR A 96 6.21 11.20 6.91
CA THR A 96 6.76 11.52 8.24
C THR A 96 8.28 11.31 8.26
N SER A 97 8.78 10.19 7.73
CA SER A 97 10.22 9.93 7.67
C SER A 97 10.95 10.98 6.82
N SER A 98 10.39 11.38 5.68
CA SER A 98 10.96 12.42 4.82
C SER A 98 11.00 13.78 5.50
N VAL A 99 9.92 14.19 6.17
CA VAL A 99 9.85 15.47 6.90
C VAL A 99 10.84 15.48 8.05
N LEU A 100 10.90 14.40 8.85
CA LEU A 100 11.83 14.31 9.95
C LEU A 100 13.29 14.29 9.47
N ALA A 101 13.60 13.56 8.41
CA ALA A 101 14.93 13.56 7.81
C ALA A 101 15.34 14.97 7.35
N ALA A 102 14.45 15.69 6.67
CA ALA A 102 14.70 17.07 6.24
C ALA A 102 14.93 18.02 7.41
N LEU A 103 14.09 17.93 8.45
CA LEU A 103 14.25 18.76 9.66
C LEU A 103 15.56 18.48 10.39
N HIS A 104 15.96 17.21 10.51
CA HIS A 104 17.22 16.85 11.17
C HIS A 104 18.44 17.25 10.35
N LEU A 105 18.36 17.25 9.01
CA LEU A 105 19.45 17.72 8.14
C LEU A 105 19.77 19.21 8.34
N ILE A 106 18.79 20.02 8.77
CA ILE A 106 19.01 21.45 9.07
C ILE A 106 19.87 21.61 10.33
N HIS A 107 19.75 20.68 11.28
CA HIS A 107 20.41 20.79 12.60
C HIS A 107 21.65 19.89 12.76
N LEU A 108 21.71 18.77 12.02
CA LEU A 108 22.79 17.79 12.11
C LEU A 108 23.78 17.96 10.96
N GLN A 109 24.95 18.50 11.27
CA GLN A 109 26.11 18.51 10.37
C GLN A 109 27.12 17.47 10.85
N GLY A 110 27.38 16.44 10.05
CA GLY A 110 28.35 15.40 10.41
C GLY A 110 28.09 14.05 9.74
N PRO A 111 28.78 12.99 10.16
CA PRO A 111 28.67 11.65 9.53
C PRO A 111 27.25 11.08 9.47
N GLY A 112 26.40 11.36 10.47
CA GLY A 112 25.02 10.92 10.51
C GLY A 112 24.11 11.58 9.45
N SER A 113 24.53 12.69 8.84
CA SER A 113 23.76 13.38 7.81
C SER A 113 23.57 12.55 6.54
N ARG A 114 24.53 11.66 6.20
CA ARG A 114 24.45 10.80 5.01
C ARG A 114 23.27 9.84 5.08
N ALA A 115 23.02 9.23 6.24
CA ALA A 115 21.86 8.37 6.44
C ALA A 115 20.53 9.13 6.28
N LEU A 116 20.46 10.37 6.78
CA LEU A 116 19.29 11.23 6.62
C LEU A 116 19.07 11.64 5.16
N VAL A 117 20.15 11.93 4.42
CA VAL A 117 20.07 12.19 2.97
C VAL A 117 19.57 10.94 2.23
N ALA A 118 20.06 9.76 2.57
CA ALA A 118 19.61 8.51 1.96
C ALA A 118 18.12 8.26 2.22
N ILE A 119 17.64 8.49 3.45
CA ILE A 119 16.21 8.40 3.78
C ILE A 119 15.41 9.40 2.94
N LEU A 120 15.84 10.65 2.87
CA LEU A 120 15.13 11.68 2.11
C LEU A 120 15.05 11.35 0.63
N LEU A 121 16.16 10.91 0.03
CA LEU A 121 16.24 10.55 -1.38
C LEU A 121 15.44 9.29 -1.74
N THR A 122 15.21 8.40 -0.79
CA THR A 122 14.40 7.18 -1.02
C THR A 122 12.94 7.39 -0.66
N ASP A 123 12.66 7.92 0.54
CA ASP A 123 11.30 7.96 1.07
C ASP A 123 10.44 9.06 0.43
N LEU A 124 11.01 10.21 0.07
CA LEU A 124 10.25 11.30 -0.54
C LEU A 124 9.72 10.94 -1.95
N PRO A 125 10.53 10.41 -2.87
CA PRO A 125 9.99 9.92 -4.15
C PRO A 125 8.98 8.79 -3.99
N LEU A 126 9.22 7.86 -3.02
CA LEU A 126 8.29 6.78 -2.74
C LEU A 126 6.97 7.27 -2.16
N PHE A 127 6.98 8.32 -1.33
CA PHE A 127 5.77 9.00 -0.87
C PHE A 127 4.94 9.50 -2.06
N PHE A 128 5.54 10.30 -2.95
CA PHE A 128 4.82 10.84 -4.12
C PHE A 128 4.29 9.73 -5.02
N LEU A 129 5.12 8.74 -5.33
CA LEU A 129 4.73 7.63 -6.19
C LEU A 129 3.54 6.86 -5.58
N THR A 130 3.62 6.51 -4.29
CA THR A 130 2.55 5.80 -3.59
C THR A 130 1.27 6.63 -3.52
N ALA A 131 1.38 7.93 -3.24
CA ALA A 131 0.24 8.83 -3.18
C ALA A 131 -0.45 9.00 -4.55
N ILE A 132 0.34 9.13 -5.64
CA ILE A 132 -0.18 9.23 -7.01
C ILE A 132 -0.93 7.96 -7.40
N VAL A 133 -0.33 6.78 -7.18
CA VAL A 133 -0.96 5.50 -7.51
C VAL A 133 -2.22 5.25 -6.68
N TYR A 134 -2.19 5.59 -5.39
CA TYR A 134 -3.36 5.52 -4.52
C TYR A 134 -4.50 6.42 -5.01
N ARG A 135 -4.21 7.69 -5.33
CA ARG A 135 -5.21 8.66 -5.81
C ARG A 135 -5.78 8.27 -7.17
N SER A 136 -4.94 7.83 -8.10
CA SER A 136 -5.39 7.42 -9.44
C SER A 136 -6.37 6.24 -9.36
N ALA A 137 -6.11 5.27 -8.49
CA ALA A 137 -7.02 4.15 -8.24
C ALA A 137 -8.33 4.61 -7.57
N ALA A 138 -8.29 5.64 -6.70
CA ALA A 138 -9.48 6.21 -6.09
C ALA A 138 -10.38 6.91 -7.12
N LEU A 139 -9.81 7.68 -8.04
CA LEU A 139 -10.54 8.39 -9.09
C LEU A 139 -11.15 7.44 -10.13
N GLY A 140 -10.45 6.34 -10.47
CA GLY A 140 -10.95 5.35 -11.42
C GLY A 140 -12.24 4.65 -10.97
N VAL A 141 -12.48 4.56 -9.68
CA VAL A 141 -13.75 4.00 -9.14
C VAL A 141 -14.95 4.91 -9.40
N HIS A 142 -14.74 6.23 -9.37
CA HIS A 142 -15.82 7.21 -9.58
C HIS A 142 -16.16 7.42 -11.08
N SER A 143 -15.24 7.05 -11.97
CA SER A 143 -15.41 7.21 -13.42
C SER A 143 -16.02 5.99 -14.11
N ALA A 144 -16.26 4.89 -13.39
CA ALA A 144 -17.01 3.78 -13.95
C ALA A 144 -18.45 4.26 -14.21
N PRO A 145 -18.94 4.31 -15.46
CA PRO A 145 -20.32 4.71 -15.73
C PRO A 145 -21.22 3.84 -14.88
N ALA A 146 -22.16 4.49 -14.15
CA ALA A 146 -23.26 3.78 -13.54
C ALA A 146 -23.80 2.85 -14.62
N ARG A 147 -23.70 1.54 -14.39
CA ARG A 147 -24.26 0.56 -15.32
C ARG A 147 -25.70 0.99 -15.50
N GLU A 148 -25.98 1.62 -16.65
CA GLU A 148 -27.32 1.87 -17.10
C GLU A 148 -28.02 0.53 -16.93
N THR A 149 -28.87 0.42 -15.92
CA THR A 149 -29.68 -0.75 -15.70
C THR A 149 -30.50 -0.83 -16.97
N ALA A 150 -30.08 -1.72 -17.88
CA ALA A 150 -30.85 -1.97 -19.07
C ALA A 150 -32.30 -2.15 -18.61
N PRO A 151 -33.25 -1.40 -19.19
CA PRO A 151 -34.65 -1.58 -18.81
C PRO A 151 -34.96 -3.07 -18.90
N PRO A 152 -35.69 -3.62 -17.90
CA PRO A 152 -36.04 -5.03 -17.94
C PRO A 152 -36.64 -5.32 -19.30
N PRO A 153 -36.26 -6.43 -19.97
CA PRO A 153 -36.81 -6.76 -21.26
C PRO A 153 -38.34 -6.76 -21.14
N ASP A 154 -39.01 -5.99 -22.04
CA ASP A 154 -40.48 -5.82 -22.06
C ASP A 154 -41.26 -7.14 -22.15
N ASP A 155 -40.56 -8.24 -22.43
CA ASP A 155 -41.10 -9.58 -22.60
C ASP A 155 -41.12 -10.43 -21.31
N ALA A 156 -40.84 -9.86 -20.14
CA ALA A 156 -41.01 -10.61 -18.91
C ALA A 156 -42.49 -10.99 -18.73
N PRO A 157 -42.87 -12.29 -18.77
CA PRO A 157 -44.25 -12.70 -18.65
C PRO A 157 -44.79 -12.17 -17.32
N ARG A 158 -45.78 -11.26 -17.42
CA ARG A 158 -46.52 -10.79 -16.25
C ARG A 158 -47.19 -11.98 -15.61
N VAL A 159 -46.58 -12.52 -14.56
CA VAL A 159 -47.22 -13.51 -13.69
C VAL A 159 -48.44 -12.80 -13.06
N GLN A 160 -49.61 -12.96 -13.70
CA GLN A 160 -50.88 -12.61 -13.10
C GLN A 160 -51.08 -13.51 -11.88
N LEU A 161 -50.70 -12.98 -10.70
CA LEU A 161 -51.16 -13.53 -9.43
C LEU A 161 -52.68 -13.44 -9.41
N GLY A 162 -53.35 -14.49 -9.93
CA GLY A 162 -54.77 -14.68 -9.82
C GLY A 162 -55.15 -14.80 -8.35
N LEU A 163 -55.51 -13.67 -7.75
CA LEU A 163 -56.26 -13.64 -6.49
C LEU A 163 -57.64 -14.26 -6.74
N LYS A 164 -57.72 -15.59 -6.58
CA LYS A 164 -58.96 -16.35 -6.56
C LYS A 164 -59.69 -16.00 -5.25
N GLY A 165 -60.60 -15.05 -5.33
CA GLY A 165 -61.54 -14.71 -4.25
C GLY A 165 -62.35 -15.93 -3.87
N GLY A 166 -62.06 -16.52 -2.71
CA GLY A 166 -62.92 -17.49 -2.06
C GLY A 166 -64.05 -16.78 -1.31
N ALA A 167 -65.16 -16.57 -1.99
CA ALA A 167 -66.42 -16.33 -1.29
C ALA A 167 -66.89 -17.68 -0.73
N GLY A 168 -66.91 -17.81 0.57
CA GLY A 168 -67.48 -18.92 1.33
C GLY A 168 -68.64 -18.38 2.16
N SER A 169 -69.87 -18.60 1.63
CA SER A 169 -71.15 -18.42 2.32
C SER A 169 -71.39 -19.59 3.30
N SER A 170 -71.97 -19.30 4.38
CA SER A 170 -72.90 -19.96 5.31
C SER A 170 -72.49 -20.01 6.73
#